data_82d219821aee49765528956e0b4bab47
#
_entry.id   82d219821aee49765528956e0b4bab47
#
_cell.length_a   1.000
_cell.length_b   1.000
_cell.length_c   1.000
_cell.angle_alpha   90.00
_cell.angle_beta   90.00
_cell.angle_gamma   90.00
#
_symmetry.space_group_name_H-M   'P 1'
#
loop_
_entity.id
_entity.type
_entity.pdbx_description
1 polymer ?
#
loop_
_entity_poly.entity_id
_entity_poly.type
_entity_poly.pdbx_seq_one_letter_code
_entity_poly.pdbx_strand_id
1 'polypeptide(L)'
;MNPDTSAVLKPRRGRPPKVDRQFDDTRQALIRSGLEVLTETGYLAAGIDAVIKNIAVPKGSFYHCFKSKEAFGLAVLAAYGDFFAHKLDKFLLDDAVPPLERMAAFVRHAGQGMEKFQFRRGCLVGNLLQEAPLLPETFPQRLMAILAAWESRVARCLREAQAAGAIASDASPQALAQVFWIG
;
A
#
# COMPACT_ATOMS: atom_id res chain seq x y z
N MET A 1 49.50 44.11 14.04
CA MET A 1 48.63 43.05 14.62
C MET A 1 47.30 43.10 13.92
N ASN A 2 47.09 42.18 12.99
CA ASN A 2 45.84 42.04 12.26
C ASN A 2 45.17 40.76 12.76
N PRO A 3 43.89 40.75 13.20
CA PRO A 3 43.18 39.52 13.43
C PRO A 3 42.49 39.09 12.14
N ASP A 4 42.85 37.90 11.73
CA ASP A 4 42.31 37.11 10.64
C ASP A 4 40.83 36.74 10.93
N THR A 5 39.92 37.25 10.11
CA THR A 5 38.50 36.91 10.21
C THR A 5 38.18 35.89 9.11
N SER A 6 38.46 34.63 9.39
CA SER A 6 38.06 33.50 8.55
C SER A 6 36.54 33.31 8.61
N ALA A 7 35.85 33.85 7.62
CA ALA A 7 34.42 33.63 7.44
C ALA A 7 34.17 32.22 6.89
N VAL A 8 33.70 31.33 7.75
CA VAL A 8 33.20 29.99 7.36
C VAL A 8 31.96 30.15 6.49
N LEU A 9 32.11 29.98 5.19
CA LEU A 9 31.00 29.91 4.22
C LEU A 9 30.16 28.68 4.48
N LYS A 10 28.93 28.88 5.00
CA LYS A 10 27.91 27.81 5.09
C LYS A 10 27.57 27.31 3.69
N PRO A 11 27.57 25.98 3.45
CA PRO A 11 27.19 25.44 2.15
C PRO A 11 25.74 25.81 1.84
N ARG A 12 25.52 26.48 0.70
CA ARG A 12 24.18 26.75 0.15
C ARG A 12 23.50 25.40 -0.14
N ARG A 13 22.38 25.13 0.51
CA ARG A 13 21.49 24.02 0.15
C ARG A 13 20.99 24.28 -1.29
N GLY A 14 21.67 23.70 -2.26
CA GLY A 14 21.23 23.71 -3.65
C GLY A 14 19.91 22.97 -3.82
N ARG A 15 19.04 23.52 -4.66
CA ARG A 15 17.81 22.83 -5.10
C ARG A 15 18.24 21.50 -5.75
N PRO A 16 17.65 20.32 -5.39
CA PRO A 16 18.01 19.05 -6.01
C PRO A 16 17.88 19.13 -7.54
N PRO A 17 18.70 18.39 -8.29
CA PRO A 17 18.73 18.44 -9.74
C PRO A 17 17.34 18.15 -10.34
N LYS A 18 16.97 18.85 -11.40
CA LYS A 18 15.68 18.70 -12.10
C LYS A 18 15.44 17.27 -12.63
N VAL A 19 16.54 16.57 -12.93
CA VAL A 19 16.52 15.17 -13.43
C VAL A 19 15.98 14.20 -12.40
N ASP A 20 16.40 14.32 -11.12
CA ASP A 20 15.97 13.41 -10.05
C ASP A 20 14.47 13.54 -9.78
N ARG A 21 13.93 14.77 -9.81
CA ARG A 21 12.49 15.00 -9.65
C ARG A 21 11.66 14.37 -10.77
N GLN A 22 12.08 14.52 -12.02
CA GLN A 22 11.37 13.96 -13.16
C GLN A 22 11.38 12.42 -13.12
N PHE A 23 12.47 11.83 -12.65
CA PHE A 23 12.57 10.39 -12.44
C PHE A 23 11.60 9.90 -11.36
N ASP A 24 11.59 10.55 -10.19
CA ASP A 24 10.69 10.22 -9.08
C ASP A 24 9.23 10.42 -9.46
N ASP A 25 8.90 11.50 -10.17
CA ASP A 25 7.55 11.77 -10.66
C ASP A 25 7.07 10.68 -11.65
N THR A 26 7.95 10.25 -12.58
CA THR A 26 7.65 9.18 -13.54
C THR A 26 7.49 7.84 -12.82
N ARG A 27 8.36 7.52 -11.88
CA ARG A 27 8.28 6.29 -11.10
C ARG A 27 6.98 6.22 -10.30
N GLN A 28 6.58 7.29 -9.64
CA GLN A 28 5.33 7.37 -8.89
C GLN A 28 4.11 7.31 -9.82
N ALA A 29 4.16 7.92 -11.00
CA ALA A 29 3.10 7.82 -12.00
C ALA A 29 2.93 6.38 -12.49
N LEU A 30 4.03 5.66 -12.74
CA LEU A 30 4.03 4.24 -13.10
C LEU A 30 3.40 3.37 -11.99
N ILE A 31 3.76 3.60 -10.73
CA ILE A 31 3.17 2.88 -9.59
C ILE A 31 1.67 3.12 -9.50
N ARG A 32 1.21 4.38 -9.63
CA ARG A 32 -0.23 4.70 -9.63
C ARG A 32 -0.98 4.01 -10.77
N SER A 33 -0.45 4.08 -11.99
CA SER A 33 -1.02 3.35 -13.13
C SER A 33 -1.02 1.84 -12.92
N GLY A 34 0.06 1.30 -12.31
CA GLY A 34 0.15 -0.10 -11.93
C GLY A 34 -0.92 -0.51 -10.93
N LEU A 35 -1.19 0.31 -9.92
CA LEU A 35 -2.28 0.06 -8.97
C LEU A 35 -3.63 -0.07 -9.68
N GLU A 36 -3.92 0.78 -10.65
CA GLU A 36 -5.15 0.71 -11.43
C GLU A 36 -5.22 -0.58 -12.25
N VAL A 37 -4.20 -0.87 -13.04
CA VAL A 37 -4.17 -2.05 -13.91
C VAL A 37 -4.20 -3.34 -13.10
N LEU A 38 -3.35 -3.47 -12.07
CA LEU A 38 -3.24 -4.72 -11.30
C LEU A 38 -4.45 -4.99 -10.42
N THR A 39 -5.16 -3.97 -9.93
CA THR A 39 -6.41 -4.17 -9.18
C THR A 39 -7.57 -4.59 -10.07
N GLU A 40 -7.54 -4.28 -11.37
CA GLU A 40 -8.56 -4.70 -12.34
C GLU A 40 -8.28 -6.06 -12.97
N THR A 41 -7.00 -6.36 -13.27
CA THR A 41 -6.65 -7.52 -14.13
C THR A 41 -5.77 -8.57 -13.44
N GLY A 42 -5.28 -8.30 -12.24
CA GLY A 42 -4.25 -9.11 -11.58
C GLY A 42 -2.84 -8.86 -12.17
N TYR A 43 -1.84 -9.55 -11.62
CA TYR A 43 -0.45 -9.39 -12.05
C TYR A 43 -0.13 -10.19 -13.32
N LEU A 44 -0.64 -11.42 -13.43
CA LEU A 44 -0.30 -12.31 -14.54
C LEU A 44 -0.80 -11.74 -15.88
N ALA A 45 -2.05 -11.31 -15.92
CA ALA A 45 -2.67 -10.75 -17.12
C ALA A 45 -2.22 -9.31 -17.43
N ALA A 46 -1.74 -8.57 -16.44
CA ALA A 46 -1.30 -7.19 -16.62
C ALA A 46 -0.06 -7.10 -17.51
N GLY A 47 -0.17 -6.44 -18.66
CA GLY A 47 0.95 -6.09 -19.53
C GLY A 47 1.57 -4.74 -19.15
N ILE A 48 2.90 -4.61 -19.31
CA ILE A 48 3.61 -3.33 -19.13
C ILE A 48 3.03 -2.26 -20.07
N ASP A 49 2.64 -2.65 -21.29
CA ASP A 49 2.08 -1.74 -22.30
C ASP A 49 0.77 -1.08 -21.84
N ALA A 50 -0.07 -1.79 -21.06
CA ALA A 50 -1.27 -1.20 -20.45
C ALA A 50 -0.90 -0.11 -19.42
N VAL A 51 0.12 -0.36 -18.61
CA VAL A 51 0.58 0.59 -17.57
C VAL A 51 1.14 1.87 -18.20
N ILE A 52 2.04 1.74 -19.19
CA ILE A 52 2.66 2.91 -19.83
C ILE A 52 1.68 3.73 -20.67
N LYS A 53 0.68 3.07 -21.28
CA LYS A 53 -0.37 3.74 -22.08
C LYS A 53 -1.19 4.69 -21.21
N ASN A 54 -1.54 4.30 -19.98
CA ASN A 54 -2.34 5.12 -19.08
C ASN A 54 -1.70 6.47 -18.72
N ILE A 55 -0.37 6.55 -18.75
CA ILE A 55 0.37 7.77 -18.37
C ILE A 55 1.15 8.37 -19.55
N ALA A 56 0.94 7.85 -20.75
CA ALA A 56 1.52 8.34 -22.01
C ALA A 56 3.06 8.50 -21.97
N VAL A 57 3.78 7.54 -21.35
CA VAL A 57 5.25 7.53 -21.33
C VAL A 57 5.81 6.50 -22.29
N PRO A 58 7.01 6.73 -22.87
CA PRO A 58 7.71 5.75 -23.68
C PRO A 58 8.07 4.49 -22.88
N LYS A 59 8.10 3.33 -23.53
CA LYS A 59 8.49 2.04 -22.92
C LYS A 59 9.88 2.09 -22.27
N GLY A 60 10.81 2.86 -22.83
CA GLY A 60 12.13 3.11 -22.25
C GLY A 60 12.08 3.73 -20.86
N SER A 61 11.11 4.61 -20.59
CA SER A 61 10.93 5.22 -19.25
C SER A 61 10.55 4.20 -18.19
N PHE A 62 9.79 3.17 -18.54
CA PHE A 62 9.50 2.07 -17.64
C PHE A 62 10.78 1.33 -17.24
N TYR A 63 11.59 0.90 -18.20
CA TYR A 63 12.82 0.16 -17.93
C TYR A 63 13.92 1.01 -17.29
N HIS A 64 13.83 2.33 -17.42
CA HIS A 64 14.67 3.24 -16.64
C HIS A 64 14.30 3.23 -15.15
N CYS A 65 13.00 3.11 -14.80
CA CYS A 65 12.50 3.08 -13.44
C CYS A 65 12.51 1.69 -12.78
N PHE A 66 12.27 0.63 -13.58
CA PHE A 66 12.13 -0.75 -13.08
C PHE A 66 12.86 -1.73 -13.98
N LYS A 67 13.75 -2.52 -13.38
CA LYS A 67 14.59 -3.50 -14.10
C LYS A 67 13.77 -4.63 -14.73
N SER A 68 12.58 -4.92 -14.18
CA SER A 68 11.72 -6.02 -14.62
C SER A 68 10.25 -5.76 -14.24
N LYS A 69 9.32 -6.53 -14.84
CA LYS A 69 7.91 -6.57 -14.45
C LYS A 69 7.76 -7.01 -12.98
N GLU A 70 8.61 -7.92 -12.51
CA GLU A 70 8.64 -8.37 -11.13
C GLU A 70 9.00 -7.24 -10.18
N ALA A 71 10.10 -6.53 -10.41
CA ALA A 71 10.52 -5.39 -9.60
C ALA A 71 9.44 -4.28 -9.55
N PHE A 72 8.75 -4.06 -10.68
CA PHE A 72 7.62 -3.15 -10.76
C PHE A 72 6.44 -3.65 -9.93
N GLY A 73 6.03 -4.91 -10.10
CA GLY A 73 4.90 -5.51 -9.37
C GLY A 73 5.11 -5.48 -7.85
N LEU A 74 6.34 -5.77 -7.38
CA LEU A 74 6.71 -5.67 -5.96
C LEU A 74 6.62 -4.22 -5.46
N ALA A 75 7.02 -3.23 -6.26
CA ALA A 75 6.90 -1.81 -5.89
C ALA A 75 5.43 -1.37 -5.81
N VAL A 76 4.59 -1.83 -6.74
CA VAL A 76 3.13 -1.57 -6.71
C VAL A 76 2.50 -2.23 -5.49
N LEU A 77 2.85 -3.49 -5.19
CA LEU A 77 2.36 -4.21 -4.02
C LEU A 77 2.78 -3.53 -2.71
N ALA A 78 4.02 -3.06 -2.60
CA ALA A 78 4.49 -2.31 -1.44
C ALA A 78 3.70 -1.02 -1.24
N ALA A 79 3.54 -0.21 -2.31
CA ALA A 79 2.78 1.03 -2.25
C ALA A 79 1.31 0.81 -1.86
N TYR A 80 0.69 -0.28 -2.36
CA TYR A 80 -0.66 -0.66 -1.96
C TYR A 80 -0.74 -1.08 -0.49
N GLY A 81 0.22 -1.89 -0.03
CA GLY A 81 0.30 -2.34 1.35
C GLY A 81 0.38 -1.17 2.33
N ASP A 82 1.25 -0.21 2.04
CA ASP A 82 1.45 1.00 2.84
C ASP A 82 0.19 1.90 2.82
N PHE A 83 -0.37 2.15 1.64
CA PHE A 83 -1.62 2.91 1.50
C PHE A 83 -2.77 2.28 2.32
N PHE A 84 -2.92 0.97 2.23
CA PHE A 84 -4.00 0.27 2.92
C PHE A 84 -3.77 0.21 4.43
N ALA A 85 -2.52 0.06 4.88
CA ALA A 85 -2.15 0.15 6.29
C ALA A 85 -2.49 1.51 6.90
N HIS A 86 -2.16 2.61 6.21
CA HIS A 86 -2.56 3.96 6.64
C HIS A 86 -4.09 4.14 6.67
N LYS A 87 -4.78 3.52 5.71
CA LYS A 87 -6.24 3.55 5.68
C LYS A 87 -6.85 2.82 6.88
N LEU A 88 -6.33 1.64 7.23
CA LEU A 88 -6.71 0.93 8.45
C LEU A 88 -6.45 1.78 9.69
N ASP A 89 -5.25 2.35 9.81
CA ASP A 89 -4.89 3.18 10.94
C ASP A 89 -5.83 4.39 11.09
N LYS A 90 -6.22 5.04 9.99
CA LYS A 90 -7.17 6.15 10.00
C LYS A 90 -8.51 5.81 10.65
N PHE A 91 -9.00 4.59 10.45
CA PHE A 91 -10.28 4.17 11.04
C PHE A 91 -10.08 3.53 12.43
N LEU A 92 -9.10 2.64 12.57
CA LEU A 92 -8.97 1.79 13.74
C LEU A 92 -8.30 2.48 14.94
N LEU A 93 -7.67 3.67 14.73
CA LEU A 93 -7.02 4.44 15.80
C LEU A 93 -7.84 5.63 16.32
N ASP A 94 -9.07 5.80 15.89
CA ASP A 94 -9.93 6.88 16.35
C ASP A 94 -10.53 6.55 17.73
N ASP A 95 -9.83 6.92 18.78
CA ASP A 95 -10.22 6.64 20.16
C ASP A 95 -11.54 7.30 20.61
N ALA A 96 -12.06 8.26 19.86
CA ALA A 96 -13.36 8.88 20.09
C ALA A 96 -14.53 7.96 19.71
N VAL A 97 -14.27 6.87 18.95
CA VAL A 97 -15.28 5.95 18.43
C VAL A 97 -15.10 4.56 19.06
N PRO A 98 -16.17 3.87 19.51
CA PRO A 98 -16.08 2.50 20.01
C PRO A 98 -15.42 1.54 19.02
N PRO A 99 -14.59 0.56 19.46
CA PRO A 99 -13.77 -0.25 18.57
C PRO A 99 -14.53 -1.00 17.47
N LEU A 100 -15.67 -1.61 17.77
CA LEU A 100 -16.46 -2.33 16.77
C LEU A 100 -17.11 -1.38 15.76
N GLU A 101 -17.44 -0.15 16.16
CA GLU A 101 -17.95 0.88 15.25
C GLU A 101 -16.85 1.39 14.30
N ARG A 102 -15.60 1.48 14.77
CA ARG A 102 -14.43 1.77 13.91
C ARG A 102 -14.29 0.72 12.80
N MET A 103 -14.39 -0.56 13.15
CA MET A 103 -14.36 -1.67 12.20
C MET A 103 -15.52 -1.59 11.21
N ALA A 104 -16.74 -1.38 11.69
CA ALA A 104 -17.92 -1.24 10.83
C ALA A 104 -17.79 -0.03 9.87
N ALA A 105 -17.23 1.09 10.34
CA ALA A 105 -16.96 2.27 9.51
C ALA A 105 -15.93 1.97 8.43
N PHE A 106 -14.86 1.23 8.74
CA PHE A 106 -13.86 0.79 7.77
C PHE A 106 -14.51 -0.11 6.69
N VAL A 107 -15.32 -1.10 7.07
CA VAL A 107 -16.00 -2.00 6.12
C VAL A 107 -16.92 -1.22 5.18
N ARG A 108 -17.76 -0.31 5.72
CA ARG A 108 -18.61 0.55 4.91
C ARG A 108 -17.81 1.39 3.92
N HIS A 109 -16.72 1.98 4.39
CA HIS A 109 -15.85 2.78 3.52
C HIS A 109 -15.15 1.95 2.43
N ALA A 110 -14.78 0.70 2.73
CA ALA A 110 -14.23 -0.21 1.74
C ALA A 110 -15.27 -0.55 0.66
N GLY A 111 -16.51 -0.86 1.06
CA GLY A 111 -17.64 -1.10 0.13
C GLY A 111 -17.89 0.09 -0.81
N GLN A 112 -17.97 1.30 -0.27
CA GLN A 112 -18.12 2.52 -1.07
C GLN A 112 -16.96 2.71 -2.07
N GLY A 113 -15.74 2.34 -1.67
CA GLY A 113 -14.58 2.36 -2.55
C GLY A 113 -14.73 1.39 -3.72
N MET A 114 -15.30 0.22 -3.50
CA MET A 114 -15.58 -0.77 -4.56
C MET A 114 -16.71 -0.30 -5.49
N GLU A 115 -17.79 0.25 -4.96
CA GLU A 115 -18.91 0.81 -5.73
C GLU A 115 -18.45 1.92 -6.69
N LYS A 116 -17.57 2.81 -6.23
CA LYS A 116 -17.01 3.90 -7.04
C LYS A 116 -16.39 3.39 -8.35
N PHE A 117 -15.83 2.20 -8.35
CA PHE A 117 -15.24 1.55 -9.52
C PHE A 117 -16.15 0.46 -10.11
N GLN A 118 -17.44 0.49 -9.79
CA GLN A 118 -18.42 -0.49 -10.30
C GLN A 118 -17.99 -1.95 -10.03
N PHE A 119 -17.37 -2.19 -8.86
CA PHE A 119 -16.81 -3.48 -8.41
C PHE A 119 -15.76 -4.09 -9.37
N ARG A 120 -15.20 -3.31 -10.29
CA ARG A 120 -14.14 -3.79 -11.20
C ARG A 120 -12.76 -3.82 -10.56
N ARG A 121 -12.57 -3.07 -9.48
CA ARG A 121 -11.32 -3.00 -8.72
C ARG A 121 -11.51 -3.65 -7.37
N GLY A 122 -10.78 -4.74 -7.14
CA GLY A 122 -10.76 -5.46 -5.88
C GLY A 122 -9.56 -5.09 -4.99
N CYS A 123 -9.37 -5.87 -3.96
CA CYS A 123 -8.17 -5.82 -3.13
C CYS A 123 -6.98 -6.40 -3.89
N LEU A 124 -5.93 -5.60 -4.13
CA LEU A 124 -4.74 -6.08 -4.84
C LEU A 124 -4.10 -7.29 -4.16
N VAL A 125 -4.00 -7.28 -2.82
CA VAL A 125 -3.44 -8.41 -2.06
C VAL A 125 -4.30 -9.66 -2.24
N GLY A 126 -5.64 -9.54 -2.16
CA GLY A 126 -6.56 -10.65 -2.38
C GLY A 126 -6.44 -11.23 -3.81
N ASN A 127 -6.38 -10.36 -4.83
CA ASN A 127 -6.19 -10.79 -6.21
C ASN A 127 -4.86 -11.55 -6.39
N LEU A 128 -3.77 -11.00 -5.85
CA LEU A 128 -2.45 -11.63 -5.97
C LEU A 128 -2.33 -12.94 -5.17
N LEU A 129 -3.07 -13.09 -4.07
CA LEU A 129 -3.12 -14.36 -3.33
C LEU A 129 -3.78 -15.48 -4.16
N GLN A 130 -4.77 -15.16 -4.99
CA GLN A 130 -5.37 -16.13 -5.92
C GLN A 130 -4.39 -16.56 -7.02
N GLU A 131 -3.47 -15.67 -7.40
CA GLU A 131 -2.41 -15.95 -8.37
C GLU A 131 -1.15 -16.54 -7.75
N ALA A 132 -1.04 -16.64 -6.42
CA ALA A 132 0.18 -16.94 -5.68
C ALA A 132 0.98 -18.15 -6.19
N PRO A 133 0.36 -19.28 -6.59
CA PRO A 133 1.11 -20.44 -7.10
C PRO A 133 1.86 -20.17 -8.42
N LEU A 134 1.50 -19.13 -9.14
CA LEU A 134 2.04 -18.78 -10.46
C LEU A 134 2.89 -17.50 -10.43
N LEU A 135 2.94 -16.82 -9.29
CA LEU A 135 3.74 -15.61 -9.11
C LEU A 135 5.23 -15.95 -8.91
N PRO A 136 6.15 -15.00 -9.22
CA PRO A 136 7.55 -15.12 -8.82
C PRO A 136 7.69 -15.37 -7.32
N GLU A 137 8.69 -16.15 -6.92
CA GLU A 137 8.93 -16.61 -5.53
C GLU A 137 9.04 -15.47 -4.50
N THR A 138 9.36 -14.27 -4.94
CA THR A 138 9.45 -13.06 -4.09
C THR A 138 8.10 -12.53 -3.62
N PHE A 139 7.00 -12.83 -4.34
CA PHE A 139 5.67 -12.29 -4.02
C PHE A 139 5.02 -12.93 -2.79
N PRO A 140 4.99 -14.26 -2.62
CA PRO A 140 4.33 -14.89 -1.49
C PRO A 140 4.80 -14.36 -0.14
N GLN A 141 6.12 -14.24 0.05
CA GLN A 141 6.69 -13.70 1.29
C GLN A 141 6.23 -12.26 1.55
N ARG A 142 6.20 -11.42 0.51
CA ARG A 142 5.76 -10.02 0.63
C ARG A 142 4.27 -9.91 0.92
N LEU A 143 3.45 -10.71 0.28
CA LEU A 143 2.01 -10.80 0.52
C LEU A 143 1.70 -11.17 1.97
N MET A 144 2.36 -12.23 2.47
CA MET A 144 2.20 -12.67 3.87
C MET A 144 2.62 -11.60 4.88
N ALA A 145 3.71 -10.89 4.62
CA ALA A 145 4.15 -9.80 5.49
C ALA A 145 3.14 -8.65 5.55
N ILE A 146 2.52 -8.29 4.41
CA ILE A 146 1.48 -7.25 4.36
C ILE A 146 0.24 -7.72 5.12
N LEU A 147 -0.23 -8.95 4.89
CA LEU A 147 -1.39 -9.50 5.61
C LEU A 147 -1.16 -9.52 7.11
N ALA A 148 -0.02 -10.01 7.57
CA ALA A 148 0.32 -10.04 8.99
C ALA A 148 0.30 -8.63 9.63
N ALA A 149 0.77 -7.62 8.88
CA ALA A 149 0.73 -6.23 9.32
C ALA A 149 -0.70 -5.68 9.42
N TRP A 150 -1.61 -6.09 8.52
CA TRP A 150 -3.02 -5.70 8.56
C TRP A 150 -3.79 -6.45 9.65
N GLU A 151 -3.56 -7.76 9.79
CA GLU A 151 -4.13 -8.58 10.88
C GLU A 151 -3.77 -8.02 12.25
N SER A 152 -2.51 -7.61 12.45
CA SER A 152 -2.05 -7.01 13.71
C SER A 152 -2.83 -5.74 14.08
N ARG A 153 -3.21 -4.91 13.10
CA ARG A 153 -4.01 -3.70 13.29
C ARG A 153 -5.44 -4.02 13.73
N VAL A 154 -6.07 -4.97 13.03
CA VAL A 154 -7.42 -5.45 13.38
C VAL A 154 -7.42 -6.12 14.75
N ALA A 155 -6.44 -7.00 15.04
CA ALA A 155 -6.32 -7.67 16.32
C ALA A 155 -6.15 -6.68 17.48
N ARG A 156 -5.43 -5.55 17.26
CA ARG A 156 -5.33 -4.48 18.28
C ARG A 156 -6.70 -3.87 18.57
N CYS A 157 -7.45 -3.48 17.54
CA CYS A 157 -8.79 -2.92 17.70
C CYS A 157 -9.75 -3.91 18.40
N LEU A 158 -9.65 -5.20 18.09
CA LEU A 158 -10.43 -6.26 18.76
C LEU A 158 -10.02 -6.46 20.21
N ARG A 159 -8.75 -6.31 20.59
CA ARG A 159 -8.33 -6.30 22.00
C ARG A 159 -8.93 -5.13 22.77
N GLU A 160 -9.01 -3.96 22.16
CA GLU A 160 -9.70 -2.80 22.76
C GLU A 160 -11.19 -3.08 22.93
N ALA A 161 -11.86 -3.71 21.95
CA ALA A 161 -13.26 -4.14 22.04
C ALA A 161 -13.47 -5.16 23.18
N GLN A 162 -12.55 -6.10 23.34
CA GLN A 162 -12.58 -7.08 24.43
C GLN A 162 -12.41 -6.42 25.80
N ALA A 163 -11.46 -5.50 25.94
CA ALA A 163 -11.25 -4.74 27.17
C ALA A 163 -12.47 -3.87 27.54
N ALA A 164 -13.20 -3.38 26.52
CA ALA A 164 -14.46 -2.64 26.70
C ALA A 164 -15.69 -3.55 26.93
N GLY A 165 -15.53 -4.88 26.97
CA GLY A 165 -16.63 -5.83 27.16
C GLY A 165 -17.54 -6.01 25.91
N ALA A 166 -17.14 -5.49 24.74
CA ALA A 166 -17.92 -5.57 23.52
C ALA A 166 -17.79 -6.93 22.78
N ILE A 167 -16.77 -7.73 23.11
CA ILE A 167 -16.60 -9.13 22.69
C ILE A 167 -16.25 -9.99 23.92
N ALA A 168 -16.55 -11.28 23.84
CA ALA A 168 -16.35 -12.23 24.92
C ALA A 168 -14.89 -12.29 25.39
N SER A 169 -14.66 -12.42 26.69
CA SER A 169 -13.33 -12.43 27.29
C SER A 169 -12.49 -13.66 26.92
N ASP A 170 -13.14 -14.75 26.53
CA ASP A 170 -12.52 -16.00 26.04
C ASP A 170 -12.28 -16.03 24.53
N ALA A 171 -12.79 -15.04 23.78
CA ALA A 171 -12.52 -14.93 22.36
C ALA A 171 -11.04 -14.59 22.09
N SER A 172 -10.48 -15.13 21.01
CA SER A 172 -9.13 -14.78 20.56
C SER A 172 -9.17 -13.62 19.57
N PRO A 173 -8.73 -12.39 19.95
CA PRO A 173 -8.68 -11.26 19.01
C PRO A 173 -7.83 -11.54 17.79
N GLN A 174 -6.76 -12.33 17.91
CA GLN A 174 -5.91 -12.71 16.79
C GLN A 174 -6.64 -13.64 15.82
N ALA A 175 -7.34 -14.67 16.32
CA ALA A 175 -8.11 -15.57 15.46
C ALA A 175 -9.26 -14.83 14.76
N LEU A 176 -9.95 -13.93 15.46
CA LEU A 176 -10.99 -13.08 14.88
C LEU A 176 -10.43 -12.16 13.79
N ALA A 177 -9.23 -11.59 13.99
CA ALA A 177 -8.58 -10.78 12.98
C ALA A 177 -8.22 -11.58 11.71
N GLN A 178 -7.78 -12.84 11.87
CA GLN A 178 -7.54 -13.73 10.73
C GLN A 178 -8.83 -14.02 9.97
N VAL A 179 -9.91 -14.38 10.67
CA VAL A 179 -11.24 -14.62 10.05
C VAL A 179 -11.74 -13.39 9.31
N PHE A 180 -11.50 -12.18 9.83
CA PHE A 180 -11.90 -10.92 9.19
C PHE A 180 -11.33 -10.74 7.76
N TRP A 181 -10.16 -11.33 7.46
CA TRP A 181 -9.54 -11.23 6.14
C TRP A 181 -9.87 -12.41 5.21
N ILE A 182 -10.47 -13.48 5.72
CA ILE A 182 -10.84 -14.66 4.95
C ILE A 182 -12.30 -14.58 4.48
N GLY A 183 -13.15 -13.92 5.25
CA GLY A 183 -14.57 -13.72 4.95
C GLY A 183 -14.82 -12.51 4.09
#